data_a6ab943b86cbf299f66a25c1fee7603a
#
_entry.id   a6ab943b86cbf299f66a25c1fee7603a
#
_cell.length_a   1.000
_cell.length_b   1.000
_cell.length_c   1.000
_cell.angle_alpha   90.00
_cell.angle_beta   90.00
_cell.angle_gamma   90.00
#
_symmetry.space_group_name_H-M   'P 1'
#
loop_
_entity.id
_entity.type
_entity.pdbx_description
1 polymer ?
#
loop_
_entity_poly.entity_id
_entity_poly.type
_entity_poly.pdbx_seq_one_letter_code
_entity_poly.pdbx_strand_id
1 'polypeptide(L)'
;MPIYKSIDTQWYNDFYGQKSNDRFHIILSMSNGPGNYGPSVTDKENVHNVFSVMGAWVTDSVGMVVYPPELILPILIHEFNHSFINFDPEMFRTSGEQIYAAVGEQMARQAYGQWSIVLTEAMVRAAVIKYMKDHNFPAVEITKETVIQKTRGFVWISKLVDELEKYSSDRTTYP
;
A
#
# COMPACT_ATOMS: atom_id res chain seq x y z
N MET A 1 -2.02 -21.77 -7.57
CA MET A 1 -1.05 -20.96 -8.36
C MET A 1 -0.20 -20.20 -7.36
N PRO A 2 1.14 -20.10 -7.54
CA PRO A 2 1.97 -19.30 -6.64
C PRO A 2 1.52 -17.83 -6.65
N ILE A 3 1.40 -17.21 -5.48
CA ILE A 3 0.81 -15.88 -5.29
C ILE A 3 1.50 -14.78 -6.11
N TYR A 4 2.82 -14.86 -6.30
CA TYR A 4 3.56 -13.89 -7.10
C TYR A 4 3.13 -13.84 -8.58
N LYS A 5 2.47 -14.90 -9.08
CA LYS A 5 1.92 -14.94 -10.44
C LYS A 5 0.56 -14.26 -10.55
N SER A 6 -0.06 -13.91 -9.44
CA SER A 6 -1.34 -13.19 -9.41
C SER A 6 -1.17 -11.68 -9.23
N ILE A 7 0.07 -11.19 -9.06
CA ILE A 7 0.34 -9.76 -8.98
C ILE A 7 0.56 -9.22 -10.39
N ASP A 8 -0.26 -8.27 -10.78
CA ASP A 8 -0.06 -7.49 -12.00
C ASP A 8 0.91 -6.35 -11.73
N THR A 9 2.17 -6.55 -12.12
CA THR A 9 3.21 -5.53 -11.95
C THR A 9 3.10 -4.42 -12.99
N GLN A 10 2.44 -4.66 -14.14
CA GLN A 10 2.19 -3.64 -15.15
C GLN A 10 1.23 -2.56 -14.65
N TRP A 11 0.30 -2.94 -13.77
CA TRP A 11 -0.65 -2.00 -13.15
C TRP A 11 0.05 -0.80 -12.51
N TYR A 12 1.21 -1.00 -11.86
CA TYR A 12 1.96 0.10 -11.22
C TYR A 12 2.41 1.13 -12.25
N ASN A 13 2.95 0.69 -13.39
CA ASN A 13 3.34 1.59 -14.47
C ASN A 13 2.14 2.35 -15.05
N ASP A 14 1.05 1.63 -15.27
CA ASP A 14 -0.17 2.19 -15.87
C ASP A 14 -0.86 3.15 -14.89
N PHE A 15 -0.96 2.78 -13.62
CA PHE A 15 -1.63 3.58 -12.60
C PHE A 15 -0.82 4.80 -12.17
N TYR A 16 0.48 4.66 -11.93
CA TYR A 16 1.34 5.80 -11.54
C TYR A 16 1.90 6.59 -12.72
N GLY A 17 1.69 6.14 -13.95
CA GLY A 17 2.14 6.82 -15.15
C GLY A 17 3.65 6.85 -15.34
N GLN A 18 4.37 6.00 -14.64
CA GLN A 18 5.82 5.90 -14.74
C GLN A 18 6.20 4.84 -15.77
N LYS A 19 7.04 5.22 -16.74
CA LYS A 19 7.70 4.26 -17.63
C LYS A 19 9.02 3.87 -16.98
N SER A 20 9.00 2.88 -16.09
CA SER A 20 10.19 2.44 -15.39
C SER A 20 10.57 1.01 -15.78
N ASN A 21 11.85 0.71 -15.61
CA ASN A 21 12.37 -0.65 -15.72
C ASN A 21 12.33 -1.28 -14.31
N ASP A 22 11.10 -1.57 -13.84
CA ASP A 22 10.91 -2.06 -12.48
C ASP A 22 11.14 -3.57 -12.37
N ARG A 23 11.85 -3.96 -11.31
CA ARG A 23 11.95 -5.36 -10.88
C ARG A 23 11.32 -5.51 -9.52
N PHE A 24 10.32 -6.37 -9.42
CA PHE A 24 9.59 -6.63 -8.18
C PHE A 24 10.17 -7.84 -7.46
N HIS A 25 10.47 -7.67 -6.18
CA HIS A 25 11.08 -8.68 -5.32
C HIS A 25 10.21 -8.94 -4.10
N ILE A 26 9.96 -10.20 -3.80
CA ILE A 26 9.31 -10.64 -2.57
C ILE A 26 10.36 -11.31 -1.70
N ILE A 27 10.58 -10.79 -0.50
CA ILE A 27 11.54 -11.31 0.47
C ILE A 27 10.76 -11.81 1.68
N LEU A 28 10.83 -13.10 1.94
CA LEU A 28 10.27 -13.70 3.15
C LEU A 28 11.33 -13.62 4.26
N SER A 29 11.16 -12.66 5.17
CA SER A 29 12.13 -12.37 6.22
C SER A 29 11.67 -12.93 7.56
N MET A 30 12.33 -13.99 8.02
CA MET A 30 12.04 -14.62 9.32
C MET A 30 12.64 -13.86 10.49
N SER A 31 13.51 -12.87 10.26
CA SER A 31 14.31 -12.21 11.29
C SER A 31 13.82 -10.82 11.67
N ASN A 32 12.88 -10.23 10.94
CA ASN A 32 12.37 -8.88 11.21
C ASN A 32 11.05 -8.84 11.99
N GLY A 33 10.70 -9.94 12.68
CA GLY A 33 9.45 -10.04 13.44
C GLY A 33 8.21 -9.90 12.54
N PRO A 34 7.10 -9.33 13.04
CA PRO A 34 5.85 -9.23 12.29
C PRO A 34 5.80 -8.04 11.32
N GLY A 35 6.83 -7.20 11.25
CA GLY A 35 6.87 -6.02 10.39
C GLY A 35 7.03 -6.36 8.92
N ASN A 36 6.31 -5.65 8.06
CA ASN A 36 6.50 -5.68 6.62
C ASN A 36 7.08 -4.33 6.16
N TYR A 37 7.81 -4.31 5.05
CA TYR A 37 8.47 -3.10 4.55
C TYR A 37 8.50 -3.08 3.03
N GLY A 38 8.27 -1.90 2.44
CA GLY A 38 8.26 -1.65 1.01
C GLY A 38 9.38 -0.73 0.52
N PRO A 39 10.67 -1.05 0.74
CA PRO A 39 11.75 -0.23 0.24
C PRO A 39 11.94 -0.38 -1.27
N SER A 40 12.60 0.63 -1.87
CA SER A 40 13.09 0.51 -3.25
C SER A 40 14.51 1.08 -3.38
N VAL A 41 15.18 0.67 -4.43
CA VAL A 41 16.51 1.19 -4.79
C VAL A 41 16.70 1.14 -6.30
N THR A 42 17.22 2.22 -6.87
CA THR A 42 17.65 2.24 -8.26
C THR A 42 19.13 1.84 -8.32
N ASP A 43 19.43 0.79 -9.09
CA ASP A 43 20.78 0.28 -9.24
C ASP A 43 21.61 1.09 -10.27
N LYS A 44 22.86 0.69 -10.45
CA LYS A 44 23.80 1.37 -11.38
C LYS A 44 23.41 1.23 -12.85
N GLU A 45 22.55 0.26 -13.18
CA GLU A 45 22.02 0.02 -14.51
C GLU A 45 20.70 0.77 -14.73
N ASN A 46 20.34 1.66 -13.80
CA ASN A 46 19.09 2.41 -13.79
C ASN A 46 17.84 1.49 -13.76
N VAL A 47 17.97 0.34 -13.11
CA VAL A 47 16.84 -0.54 -12.81
C VAL A 47 16.28 -0.18 -11.44
N HIS A 48 14.99 0.12 -11.38
CA HIS A 48 14.29 0.38 -10.12
C HIS A 48 13.86 -0.96 -9.51
N ASN A 49 14.53 -1.35 -8.43
CA ASN A 49 14.23 -2.57 -7.70
C ASN A 49 13.25 -2.26 -6.57
N VAL A 50 12.07 -2.83 -6.65
CA VAL A 50 10.93 -2.64 -5.74
C VAL A 50 10.79 -3.88 -4.87
N PHE A 51 10.76 -3.70 -3.56
CA PHE A 51 10.75 -4.82 -2.62
C PHE A 51 9.47 -4.85 -1.79
N SER A 52 8.98 -6.05 -1.53
CA SER A 52 8.07 -6.34 -0.44
C SER A 52 8.77 -7.32 0.51
N VAL A 53 9.22 -6.80 1.65
CA VAL A 53 9.87 -7.57 2.71
C VAL A 53 8.80 -7.99 3.70
N MET A 54 8.48 -9.28 3.72
CA MET A 54 7.39 -9.86 4.50
C MET A 54 7.91 -10.41 5.82
N GLY A 55 7.36 -9.92 6.92
CA GLY A 55 7.68 -10.43 8.26
C GLY A 55 6.99 -11.75 8.61
N ALA A 56 7.34 -12.29 9.76
CA ALA A 56 6.77 -13.51 10.34
C ALA A 56 5.60 -13.14 11.27
N TRP A 57 4.37 -13.06 10.75
CA TRP A 57 3.19 -12.58 11.49
C TRP A 57 2.07 -13.62 11.62
N VAL A 58 2.14 -14.73 10.92
CA VAL A 58 1.23 -15.88 11.08
C VAL A 58 2.04 -17.15 11.24
N THR A 59 1.66 -17.99 12.19
CA THR A 59 2.23 -19.31 12.38
C THR A 59 1.12 -20.38 12.33
N ASP A 60 1.49 -21.57 11.88
CA ASP A 60 0.62 -22.74 11.96
C ASP A 60 0.58 -23.33 13.38
N SER A 61 -0.13 -24.44 13.54
CA SER A 61 -0.33 -25.13 14.83
C SER A 61 0.96 -25.69 15.45
N VAL A 62 2.04 -25.79 14.68
CA VAL A 62 3.36 -26.29 15.17
C VAL A 62 4.39 -25.15 15.27
N GLY A 63 3.95 -23.90 15.09
CA GLY A 63 4.79 -22.71 15.24
C GLY A 63 5.62 -22.34 14.00
N MET A 64 5.39 -22.97 12.86
CA MET A 64 6.06 -22.61 11.61
C MET A 64 5.40 -21.42 10.95
N VAL A 65 6.21 -20.47 10.47
CA VAL A 65 5.70 -19.30 9.75
C VAL A 65 5.01 -19.72 8.47
N VAL A 66 3.80 -19.20 8.28
CA VAL A 66 3.01 -19.43 7.06
C VAL A 66 2.55 -18.10 6.47
N TYR A 67 2.34 -18.11 5.17
CA TYR A 67 1.89 -16.94 4.40
C TYR A 67 0.60 -17.28 3.64
N PRO A 68 -0.58 -17.21 4.31
CA PRO A 68 -1.86 -17.53 3.69
C PRO A 68 -2.15 -16.62 2.48
N PRO A 69 -2.45 -17.17 1.29
CA PRO A 69 -2.62 -16.38 0.07
C PRO A 69 -3.64 -15.24 0.19
N GLU A 70 -4.73 -15.47 0.90
CA GLU A 70 -5.81 -14.49 1.11
C GLU A 70 -5.41 -13.29 1.99
N LEU A 71 -4.35 -13.44 2.78
CA LEU A 71 -3.84 -12.38 3.64
C LEU A 71 -2.62 -11.69 3.04
N ILE A 72 -1.78 -12.46 2.33
CA ILE A 72 -0.50 -11.95 1.84
C ILE A 72 -0.66 -10.99 0.65
N LEU A 73 -1.63 -11.23 -0.25
CA LEU A 73 -1.74 -10.44 -1.48
C LEU A 73 -2.02 -8.95 -1.22
N PRO A 74 -2.98 -8.55 -0.37
CA PRO A 74 -3.16 -7.14 -0.04
C PRO A 74 -1.93 -6.50 0.61
N ILE A 75 -1.16 -7.27 1.41
CA ILE A 75 0.06 -6.78 2.05
C ILE A 75 1.18 -6.60 1.02
N LEU A 76 1.36 -7.54 0.08
CA LEU A 76 2.34 -7.40 -1.00
C LEU A 76 2.06 -6.15 -1.84
N ILE A 77 0.79 -5.94 -2.21
CA ILE A 77 0.36 -4.74 -2.95
C ILE A 77 0.63 -3.48 -2.12
N HIS A 78 0.35 -3.50 -0.82
CA HIS A 78 0.64 -2.41 0.09
C HIS A 78 2.13 -2.04 0.11
N GLU A 79 2.99 -3.02 0.33
CA GLU A 79 4.44 -2.78 0.42
C GLU A 79 5.02 -2.29 -0.92
N PHE A 80 4.59 -2.84 -2.04
CA PHE A 80 5.01 -2.35 -3.35
C PHE A 80 4.57 -0.90 -3.60
N ASN A 81 3.37 -0.51 -3.18
CA ASN A 81 2.88 0.86 -3.36
C ASN A 81 3.75 1.92 -2.67
N HIS A 82 4.43 1.59 -1.56
CA HIS A 82 5.36 2.51 -0.91
C HIS A 82 6.47 3.02 -1.85
N SER A 83 6.88 2.20 -2.80
CA SER A 83 7.94 2.55 -3.76
C SER A 83 7.49 3.53 -4.86
N PHE A 84 6.18 3.72 -5.04
CA PHE A 84 5.61 4.56 -6.10
C PHE A 84 4.97 5.84 -5.56
N ILE A 85 4.62 5.88 -4.28
CA ILE A 85 4.03 7.05 -3.65
C ILE A 85 5.15 7.99 -3.23
N ASN A 86 5.41 8.98 -4.09
CA ASN A 86 6.43 9.99 -3.88
C ASN A 86 5.82 11.38 -4.09
N PHE A 87 5.43 12.04 -3.01
CA PHE A 87 4.95 13.41 -3.03
C PHE A 87 5.67 14.22 -1.94
N ASP A 88 5.76 15.52 -2.15
CA ASP A 88 6.24 16.43 -1.09
C ASP A 88 5.11 16.63 -0.05
N PRO A 89 5.23 16.04 1.15
CA PRO A 89 4.18 16.17 2.15
C PRO A 89 3.96 17.61 2.60
N GLU A 90 4.96 18.48 2.47
CA GLU A 90 4.84 19.89 2.86
C GLU A 90 3.75 20.64 2.07
N MET A 91 3.49 20.25 0.83
CA MET A 91 2.37 20.79 0.05
C MET A 91 1.01 20.56 0.71
N PHE A 92 0.91 19.57 1.58
CA PHE A 92 -0.33 19.16 2.25
C PHE A 92 -0.28 19.39 3.76
N ARG A 93 0.73 20.14 4.28
CA ARG A 93 0.96 20.32 5.72
C ARG A 93 -0.31 20.74 6.46
N THR A 94 -0.94 21.82 6.03
CA THR A 94 -2.13 22.36 6.73
C THR A 94 -3.25 21.32 6.83
N SER A 95 -3.59 20.66 5.72
CA SER A 95 -4.63 19.62 5.70
C SER A 95 -4.20 18.37 6.46
N GLY A 96 -2.94 17.99 6.35
CA GLY A 96 -2.37 16.84 7.05
C GLY A 96 -2.38 17.01 8.56
N GLU A 97 -1.98 18.18 9.05
CA GLU A 97 -2.02 18.52 10.49
C GLU A 97 -3.46 18.56 11.02
N GLN A 98 -4.42 19.10 10.24
CA GLN A 98 -5.84 19.09 10.62
C GLN A 98 -6.41 17.66 10.70
N ILE A 99 -6.09 16.80 9.73
CA ILE A 99 -6.48 15.38 9.76
C ILE A 99 -5.84 14.70 10.98
N TYR A 100 -4.55 14.92 11.19
CA TYR A 100 -3.81 14.30 12.29
C TYR A 100 -4.34 14.75 13.67
N ALA A 101 -4.73 15.99 13.80
CA ALA A 101 -5.35 16.49 15.05
C ALA A 101 -6.62 15.72 15.42
N ALA A 102 -7.36 15.21 14.44
CA ALA A 102 -8.59 14.44 14.68
C ALA A 102 -8.35 12.96 14.98
N VAL A 103 -7.26 12.36 14.46
CA VAL A 103 -7.03 10.90 14.53
C VAL A 103 -5.67 10.51 15.11
N GLY A 104 -4.84 11.47 15.46
CA GLY A 104 -3.42 11.26 15.82
C GLY A 104 -3.21 10.31 16.98
N GLU A 105 -4.06 10.33 17.99
CA GLU A 105 -3.95 9.39 19.12
C GLU A 105 -4.15 7.94 18.67
N GLN A 106 -5.15 7.67 17.83
CA GLN A 106 -5.39 6.35 17.26
C GLN A 106 -4.24 5.93 16.31
N MET A 107 -3.72 6.87 15.52
CA MET A 107 -2.64 6.63 14.57
C MET A 107 -1.31 6.37 15.27
N ALA A 108 -0.99 7.12 16.34
CA ALA A 108 0.21 6.92 17.13
C ALA A 108 0.30 5.53 17.77
N ARG A 109 -0.84 4.94 18.16
CA ARG A 109 -0.90 3.55 18.66
C ARG A 109 -0.53 2.51 17.60
N GLN A 110 -0.55 2.88 16.33
CA GLN A 110 -0.16 2.06 15.17
C GLN A 110 1.22 2.43 14.63
N ALA A 111 2.04 3.15 15.41
CA ALA A 111 3.35 3.69 15.05
C ALA A 111 3.32 4.82 13.99
N TYR A 112 2.16 5.41 13.69
CA TYR A 112 2.02 6.55 12.79
C TYR A 112 2.04 7.86 13.60
N GLY A 113 3.21 8.20 14.12
CA GLY A 113 3.40 9.32 15.05
C GLY A 113 3.46 10.71 14.41
N GLN A 114 3.28 10.83 13.09
CA GLN A 114 3.37 12.09 12.35
C GLN A 114 2.30 12.17 11.27
N TRP A 115 1.80 13.38 11.01
CA TRP A 115 0.77 13.61 10.01
C TRP A 115 1.21 13.18 8.58
N SER A 116 2.49 13.41 8.22
CA SER A 116 3.04 13.02 6.92
C SER A 116 3.03 11.51 6.71
N ILE A 117 3.35 10.75 7.74
CA ILE A 117 3.26 9.27 7.71
C ILE A 117 1.81 8.84 7.50
N VAL A 118 0.86 9.47 8.21
CA VAL A 118 -0.59 9.15 8.06
C VAL A 118 -1.08 9.43 6.64
N LEU A 119 -0.63 10.52 6.00
CA LEU A 119 -0.99 10.81 4.62
C LEU A 119 -0.40 9.78 3.64
N THR A 120 0.89 9.45 3.77
CA THR A 120 1.53 8.43 2.93
C THR A 120 0.82 7.09 3.07
N GLU A 121 0.55 6.65 4.29
CA GLU A 121 -0.17 5.42 4.57
C GLU A 121 -1.60 5.43 4.01
N ALA A 122 -2.29 6.57 4.09
CA ALA A 122 -3.63 6.69 3.51
C ALA A 122 -3.61 6.49 1.98
N MET A 123 -2.61 7.06 1.29
CA MET A 123 -2.44 6.88 -0.15
C MET A 123 -2.12 5.43 -0.51
N VAL A 124 -1.17 4.79 0.19
CA VAL A 124 -0.82 3.38 0.00
C VAL A 124 -2.06 2.49 0.15
N ARG A 125 -2.85 2.69 1.21
CA ARG A 125 -4.04 1.90 1.50
C ARG A 125 -5.16 2.13 0.49
N ALA A 126 -5.34 3.36 0.03
CA ALA A 126 -6.29 3.66 -1.04
C ALA A 126 -5.88 2.99 -2.36
N ALA A 127 -4.58 2.98 -2.68
CA ALA A 127 -4.05 2.30 -3.86
C ALA A 127 -4.25 0.78 -3.80
N VAL A 128 -4.17 0.13 -2.62
CA VAL A 128 -4.54 -1.28 -2.46
C VAL A 128 -6.00 -1.52 -2.86
N ILE A 129 -6.92 -0.70 -2.34
CA ILE A 129 -8.35 -0.83 -2.66
C ILE A 129 -8.59 -0.56 -4.16
N LYS A 130 -7.91 0.43 -4.73
CA LYS A 130 -7.97 0.73 -6.16
C LYS A 130 -7.48 -0.45 -7.00
N TYR A 131 -6.34 -1.05 -6.64
CA TYR A 131 -5.83 -2.26 -7.28
C TYR A 131 -6.87 -3.39 -7.25
N MET A 132 -7.49 -3.65 -6.09
CA MET A 132 -8.53 -4.68 -5.95
C MET A 132 -9.72 -4.41 -6.89
N LYS A 133 -10.16 -3.15 -7.02
CA LYS A 133 -11.25 -2.75 -7.93
C LYS A 133 -10.87 -2.96 -9.39
N ASP A 134 -9.67 -2.54 -9.80
CA ASP A 134 -9.20 -2.65 -11.18
C ASP A 134 -9.03 -4.11 -11.62
N HIS A 135 -8.75 -5.01 -10.68
CA HIS A 135 -8.61 -6.45 -10.92
C HIS A 135 -9.89 -7.25 -10.63
N ASN A 136 -11.03 -6.57 -10.49
CA ASN A 136 -12.33 -7.19 -10.29
C ASN A 136 -12.37 -8.19 -9.12
N PHE A 137 -11.72 -7.85 -8.00
CA PHE A 137 -11.86 -8.63 -6.77
C PHE A 137 -13.32 -8.67 -6.34
N PRO A 138 -13.78 -9.75 -5.64
CA PRO A 138 -15.14 -9.82 -5.14
C PRO A 138 -15.52 -8.58 -4.33
N ALA A 139 -16.69 -8.02 -4.57
CA ALA A 139 -17.16 -6.81 -3.89
C ALA A 139 -17.13 -6.94 -2.35
N VAL A 140 -17.36 -8.16 -1.85
CA VAL A 140 -17.29 -8.45 -0.41
C VAL A 140 -15.87 -8.27 0.15
N GLU A 141 -14.84 -8.62 -0.61
CA GLU A 141 -13.43 -8.46 -0.20
C GLU A 141 -13.03 -6.98 -0.22
N ILE A 142 -13.41 -6.25 -1.27
CA ILE A 142 -13.19 -4.79 -1.36
C ILE A 142 -13.88 -4.06 -0.21
N THR A 143 -15.13 -4.46 0.11
CA THR A 143 -15.87 -3.88 1.23
C THR A 143 -15.20 -4.18 2.55
N LYS A 144 -14.77 -5.44 2.77
CA LYS A 144 -14.05 -5.87 3.97
C LYS A 144 -12.77 -5.06 4.15
N GLU A 145 -11.97 -4.90 3.10
CA GLU A 145 -10.74 -4.11 3.16
C GLU A 145 -11.03 -2.64 3.51
N THR A 146 -12.02 -2.05 2.85
CA THR A 146 -12.44 -0.66 3.14
C THR A 146 -12.85 -0.49 4.61
N VAL A 147 -13.62 -1.44 5.17
CA VAL A 147 -14.04 -1.42 6.58
C VAL A 147 -12.83 -1.54 7.51
N ILE A 148 -11.90 -2.45 7.20
CA ILE A 148 -10.65 -2.61 7.97
C ILE A 148 -9.90 -1.28 8.04
N GLN A 149 -9.74 -0.57 6.92
CA GLN A 149 -9.02 0.71 6.91
C GLN A 149 -9.75 1.80 7.70
N LYS A 150 -11.08 1.86 7.62
CA LYS A 150 -11.88 2.79 8.45
C LYS A 150 -11.73 2.50 9.95
N THR A 151 -11.74 1.23 10.34
CA THR A 151 -11.55 0.80 11.73
C THR A 151 -10.15 1.17 12.25
N ARG A 152 -9.15 1.16 11.38
CA ARG A 152 -7.79 1.61 11.69
C ARG A 152 -7.66 3.13 11.81
N GLY A 153 -8.72 3.89 11.52
CA GLY A 153 -8.76 5.35 11.64
C GLY A 153 -8.68 6.10 10.33
N PHE A 154 -8.51 5.43 9.19
CA PHE A 154 -8.55 6.05 7.87
C PHE A 154 -10.01 6.25 7.41
N VAL A 155 -10.78 7.04 8.18
CA VAL A 155 -12.24 7.21 7.98
C VAL A 155 -12.59 7.80 6.61
N TRP A 156 -11.67 8.53 6.00
CA TRP A 156 -11.81 9.17 4.68
C TRP A 156 -11.43 8.27 3.51
N ILE A 157 -11.00 7.02 3.75
CA ILE A 157 -10.42 6.14 2.73
C ILE A 157 -11.30 5.97 1.49
N SER A 158 -12.63 5.89 1.66
CA SER A 158 -13.55 5.76 0.52
C SER A 158 -13.48 6.96 -0.41
N LYS A 159 -13.43 8.19 0.14
CA LYS A 159 -13.31 9.42 -0.66
C LYS A 159 -11.98 9.46 -1.41
N LEU A 160 -10.91 9.00 -0.75
CA LEU A 160 -9.59 8.97 -1.38
C LEU A 160 -9.57 7.97 -2.55
N VAL A 161 -10.20 6.80 -2.39
CA VAL A 161 -10.36 5.83 -3.49
C VAL A 161 -11.16 6.44 -4.65
N ASP A 162 -12.24 7.17 -4.36
CA ASP A 162 -13.04 7.83 -5.39
C ASP A 162 -12.19 8.89 -6.17
N GLU A 163 -11.30 9.61 -5.50
CA GLU A 163 -10.36 10.54 -6.16
C GLU A 163 -9.31 9.81 -7.01
N LEU A 164 -8.80 8.66 -6.54
CA LEU A 164 -7.90 7.81 -7.34
C LEU A 164 -8.58 7.24 -8.58
N GLU A 165 -9.88 6.99 -8.55
CA GLU A 165 -10.65 6.57 -9.74
C GLU A 165 -10.75 7.70 -10.77
N LYS A 166 -11.00 8.94 -10.32
CA LYS A 166 -11.00 10.12 -11.19
C LYS A 166 -9.61 10.36 -11.80
N TYR A 167 -8.56 10.29 -10.97
CA TYR A 167 -7.18 10.38 -11.44
C TYR A 167 -6.87 9.37 -12.55
N SER A 168 -7.25 8.10 -12.38
CA SER A 168 -6.98 7.07 -13.37
C SER A 168 -7.81 7.23 -14.66
N SER A 169 -8.99 7.87 -14.58
CA SER A 169 -9.89 8.11 -15.73
C SER A 169 -9.57 9.40 -16.51
N ASP A 170 -9.02 10.41 -15.85
CA ASP A 170 -8.70 11.71 -16.45
C ASP A 170 -7.37 12.27 -15.92
N ARG A 171 -6.28 11.82 -16.50
CA ARG A 171 -4.92 12.27 -16.15
C ARG A 171 -4.59 13.66 -16.69
N THR A 172 -5.44 14.27 -17.49
CA THR A 172 -5.25 15.67 -17.95
C THR A 172 -5.62 16.65 -16.86
N THR A 173 -6.61 16.32 -16.04
CA THR A 173 -7.02 17.11 -14.87
C THR A 173 -6.16 16.82 -13.64
N TYR A 174 -5.61 15.61 -13.54
CA TYR A 174 -4.75 15.15 -12.45
C TYR A 174 -3.38 14.70 -13.00
N PRO A 175 -2.50 15.62 -13.38
CA PRO A 175 -1.18 15.28 -13.94
C PRO A 175 -0.23 14.63 -12.94
#